data_c527ff146b26ef3a5eee5e85473565bb
#
_entry.id   c527ff146b26ef3a5eee5e85473565bb
#
_cell.length_a   1.000
_cell.length_b   1.000
_cell.length_c   1.000
_cell.angle_alpha   90.00
_cell.angle_beta   90.00
_cell.angle_gamma   90.00
#
_symmetry.space_group_name_H-M   'P 1'
#
loop_
_entity.id
_entity.type
_entity.pdbx_description
1 polymer ?
#
loop_
_entity_poly.entity_id
_entity_poly.type
_entity_poly.pdbx_seq_one_letter_code
_entity_poly.pdbx_strand_id
1 'polypeptide(L)'
;MKYLLLLFFLLTMPSCLLYMDKQAGVFIINQSDNDLYMGIGFDSISSFYTPPDYVAFDNFRLCKQNEKKFFYCTGLFWDEFFKSYNLKTISIFLLDSDTVQAYDIQTLKEEYKIKCRYDVTLKDLDIFRCTFTYPPTPEMRDIKMWPPYSTFEK
;
A
#
# COMPACT_ATOMS: atom_id res chain seq x y z
N MET A 1 -26.20 40.49 -11.12
CA MET A 1 -24.80 40.30 -10.70
C MET A 1 -24.60 39.26 -9.59
N LYS A 2 -25.49 39.14 -8.58
CA LYS A 2 -25.31 38.14 -7.48
C LYS A 2 -25.31 36.67 -7.95
N TYR A 3 -26.07 36.32 -8.97
CA TYR A 3 -26.17 34.93 -9.46
C TYR A 3 -25.01 34.52 -10.36
N LEU A 4 -24.27 35.46 -10.96
CA LEU A 4 -23.09 35.20 -11.78
C LEU A 4 -21.88 34.77 -10.94
N LEU A 5 -21.75 35.35 -9.74
CA LEU A 5 -20.73 34.99 -8.76
C LEU A 5 -20.94 33.58 -8.16
N LEU A 6 -22.21 33.19 -7.94
CA LEU A 6 -22.55 31.87 -7.43
C LEU A 6 -22.25 30.76 -8.46
N LEU A 7 -22.47 31.03 -9.75
CA LEU A 7 -22.20 30.10 -10.84
C LEU A 7 -20.68 29.88 -11.01
N PHE A 8 -19.90 30.94 -10.80
CA PHE A 8 -18.42 30.85 -10.87
C PHE A 8 -17.82 30.02 -9.71
N PHE A 9 -18.42 30.08 -8.53
CA PHE A 9 -17.99 29.30 -7.37
C PHE A 9 -18.32 27.80 -7.51
N LEU A 10 -19.40 27.44 -8.20
CA LEU A 10 -19.79 26.04 -8.47
C LEU A 10 -18.92 25.38 -9.54
N LEU A 11 -18.29 26.16 -10.44
CA LEU A 11 -17.43 25.64 -11.51
C LEU A 11 -15.98 25.42 -11.08
N THR A 12 -15.55 26.01 -9.95
CA THR A 12 -14.14 25.90 -9.47
C THR A 12 -13.92 24.82 -8.40
N MET A 13 -14.97 24.20 -7.87
CA MET A 13 -14.83 23.19 -6.81
C MET A 13 -14.49 21.76 -7.26
N PRO A 14 -14.70 21.30 -8.52
CA PRO A 14 -14.43 19.90 -8.86
C PRO A 14 -12.95 19.57 -9.06
N SER A 15 -12.08 20.56 -9.28
CA SER A 15 -10.69 20.29 -9.68
C SER A 15 -9.79 19.80 -8.54
N CYS A 16 -10.11 20.12 -7.29
CA CYS A 16 -9.31 19.70 -6.15
C CYS A 16 -9.55 18.23 -5.72
N LEU A 17 -10.77 17.75 -5.89
CA LEU A 17 -11.13 16.35 -5.58
C LEU A 17 -10.56 15.36 -6.63
N LEU A 18 -10.47 15.77 -7.90
CA LEU A 18 -9.91 14.95 -8.97
C LEU A 18 -8.38 14.81 -8.89
N TYR A 19 -7.70 15.72 -8.20
CA TYR A 19 -6.24 15.65 -8.08
C TYR A 19 -5.78 14.67 -6.99
N MET A 20 -6.59 14.42 -5.97
CA MET A 20 -6.25 13.44 -4.90
C MET A 20 -6.36 11.98 -5.36
N ASP A 21 -7.17 11.68 -6.39
CA ASP A 21 -7.37 10.32 -6.90
C ASP A 21 -6.19 9.78 -7.72
N LYS A 22 -5.16 10.59 -7.98
CA LYS A 22 -4.07 10.24 -8.88
C LYS A 22 -2.72 10.01 -8.21
N GLN A 23 -2.61 10.20 -6.90
CA GLN A 23 -1.36 9.95 -6.19
C GLN A 23 -1.15 8.46 -5.98
N ALA A 24 0.08 7.99 -6.29
CA ALA A 24 0.41 6.59 -6.11
C ALA A 24 0.36 6.20 -4.63
N GLY A 25 -0.61 5.38 -4.30
CA GLY A 25 -0.82 4.81 -2.98
C GLY A 25 -1.71 3.59 -3.06
N VAL A 26 -1.71 2.80 -2.01
CA VAL A 26 -2.53 1.61 -1.89
C VAL A 26 -3.41 1.67 -0.65
N PHE A 27 -4.57 1.04 -0.71
CA PHE A 27 -5.39 0.76 0.45
C PHE A 27 -5.16 -0.68 0.90
N ILE A 28 -5.02 -0.88 2.20
CA ILE A 28 -5.11 -2.20 2.82
C ILE A 28 -6.37 -2.26 3.66
N ILE A 29 -7.12 -3.35 3.48
CA ILE A 29 -8.25 -3.72 4.32
C ILE A 29 -7.76 -4.85 5.21
N ASN A 30 -7.61 -4.58 6.51
CA ASN A 30 -7.22 -5.59 7.48
C ASN A 30 -8.46 -6.30 8.03
N GLN A 31 -8.70 -7.53 7.61
CA GLN A 31 -9.78 -8.40 8.09
C GLN A 31 -9.25 -9.51 9.01
N SER A 32 -8.01 -9.39 9.49
CA SER A 32 -7.46 -10.32 10.48
C SER A 32 -7.82 -9.93 11.90
N ASP A 33 -7.55 -10.82 12.84
CA ASP A 33 -7.80 -10.60 14.28
C ASP A 33 -6.72 -9.74 14.96
N ASN A 34 -5.65 -9.37 14.23
CA ASN A 34 -4.52 -8.63 14.77
C ASN A 34 -4.32 -7.29 14.02
N ASP A 35 -3.74 -6.33 14.69
CA ASP A 35 -3.22 -5.12 14.06
C ASP A 35 -2.02 -5.48 13.18
N LEU A 36 -1.93 -4.84 12.01
CA LEU A 36 -0.88 -5.04 11.04
C LEU A 36 -0.07 -3.77 10.82
N TYR A 37 1.22 -3.92 10.69
CA TYR A 37 2.08 -2.90 10.10
C TYR A 37 2.27 -3.18 8.61
N MET A 38 2.21 -2.14 7.82
CA MET A 38 2.37 -2.22 6.37
C MET A 38 3.55 -1.41 5.89
N GLY A 39 4.31 -1.98 4.95
CA GLY A 39 5.40 -1.32 4.23
C GLY A 39 5.33 -1.61 2.73
N ILE A 40 5.92 -0.73 1.92
CA ILE A 40 6.09 -0.93 0.47
C ILE A 40 7.58 -0.97 0.15
N GLY A 41 7.98 -1.92 -0.70
CA GLY A 41 9.34 -2.06 -1.18
C GLY A 41 9.40 -2.51 -2.64
N PHE A 42 10.62 -2.59 -3.18
CA PHE A 42 10.88 -3.02 -4.54
C PHE A 42 11.60 -4.37 -4.49
N ASP A 43 10.94 -5.43 -4.97
CA ASP A 43 11.46 -6.79 -5.11
C ASP A 43 11.83 -7.55 -3.81
N SER A 44 12.23 -6.89 -2.73
CA SER A 44 12.60 -7.55 -1.47
C SER A 44 12.32 -6.67 -0.25
N ILE A 45 12.28 -7.28 0.94
CA ILE A 45 12.14 -6.53 2.19
C ILE A 45 13.33 -5.60 2.46
N SER A 46 14.52 -5.93 1.93
CA SER A 46 15.69 -5.06 2.03
C SER A 46 15.55 -3.76 1.25
N SER A 47 14.66 -3.74 0.25
CA SER A 47 14.36 -2.58 -0.60
C SER A 47 13.18 -1.76 -0.10
N PHE A 48 12.79 -1.86 1.17
CA PHE A 48 11.86 -0.91 1.74
C PHE A 48 12.31 0.51 1.42
N TYR A 49 11.41 1.24 0.75
CA TYR A 49 11.66 2.65 0.47
C TYR A 49 11.73 3.40 1.81
N THR A 50 12.94 3.73 2.20
CA THR A 50 13.21 4.70 3.24
C THR A 50 13.53 6.00 2.54
N PRO A 51 12.67 7.04 2.59
CA PRO A 51 13.09 8.37 2.21
C PRO A 51 14.36 8.72 3.00
N PRO A 52 15.36 9.37 2.38
CA PRO A 52 16.67 9.60 3.01
C PRO A 52 16.62 10.35 4.35
N ASP A 53 15.51 11.00 4.67
CA ASP A 53 15.35 11.87 5.84
C ASP A 53 14.42 11.29 6.94
N TYR A 54 13.96 10.03 6.84
CA TYR A 54 13.03 9.45 7.83
C TYR A 54 13.64 8.30 8.60
N VAL A 55 13.51 8.39 9.92
CA VAL A 55 13.92 7.34 10.90
C VAL A 55 13.14 6.06 10.64
N ALA A 56 13.84 4.93 10.69
CA ALA A 56 13.44 3.61 10.18
C ALA A 56 12.06 3.05 10.61
N PHE A 57 11.44 3.59 11.64
CA PHE A 57 10.11 3.14 12.10
C PHE A 57 8.92 3.87 11.44
N ASP A 58 9.12 5.06 10.84
CA ASP A 58 8.02 5.84 10.25
C ASP A 58 7.52 5.27 8.90
N ASN A 59 8.20 4.26 8.35
CA ASN A 59 7.82 3.65 7.07
C ASN A 59 6.78 2.53 7.19
N PHE A 60 6.58 2.02 8.39
CA PHE A 60 5.49 1.08 8.65
C PHE A 60 4.31 1.84 9.22
N ARG A 61 3.18 1.74 8.56
CA ARG A 61 1.94 2.32 9.06
C ARG A 61 1.05 1.26 9.66
N LEU A 62 0.57 1.53 10.86
CA LEU A 62 -0.38 0.69 11.55
C LEU A 62 -1.73 0.72 10.83
N CYS A 63 -2.23 -0.46 10.47
CA CYS A 63 -3.58 -0.73 10.02
C CYS A 63 -4.27 -1.60 11.06
N LYS A 64 -5.20 -1.02 11.82
CA LYS A 64 -5.89 -1.73 12.90
C LYS A 64 -6.78 -2.84 12.35
N GLN A 65 -7.12 -3.78 13.22
CA GLN A 65 -8.14 -4.79 12.93
C GLN A 65 -9.41 -4.16 12.38
N ASN A 66 -9.97 -4.73 11.32
CA ASN A 66 -11.17 -4.24 10.61
C ASN A 66 -11.06 -2.80 10.07
N GLU A 67 -9.85 -2.28 9.91
CA GLU A 67 -9.60 -0.96 9.31
C GLU A 67 -9.31 -1.07 7.82
N LYS A 68 -9.75 -0.06 7.06
CA LYS A 68 -9.23 0.24 5.72
C LYS A 68 -8.28 1.43 5.83
N LYS A 69 -7.00 1.21 5.54
CA LYS A 69 -5.96 2.24 5.65
C LYS A 69 -5.36 2.57 4.30
N PHE A 70 -5.23 3.86 4.02
CA PHE A 70 -4.52 4.36 2.85
C PHE A 70 -3.03 4.49 3.13
N PHE A 71 -2.25 4.07 2.16
CA PHE A 71 -0.80 4.12 2.16
C PHE A 71 -0.32 4.96 0.99
N TYR A 72 0.15 6.15 1.29
CA TYR A 72 0.77 7.03 0.32
C TYR A 72 2.17 6.52 -0.03
N CYS A 73 2.45 6.34 -1.31
CA CYS A 73 3.73 5.82 -1.76
C CYS A 73 4.63 6.94 -2.31
N THR A 74 4.08 7.78 -3.20
CA THR A 74 4.86 8.81 -3.90
C THR A 74 3.95 9.88 -4.50
N GLY A 75 4.50 11.08 -4.77
CA GLY A 75 3.79 12.16 -5.48
C GLY A 75 3.59 11.92 -6.98
N LEU A 76 4.15 10.83 -7.53
CA LEU A 76 3.98 10.42 -8.92
C LEU A 76 2.74 9.55 -9.09
N PHE A 77 2.21 9.46 -10.29
CA PHE A 77 1.22 8.44 -10.67
C PHE A 77 1.89 7.07 -10.77
N TRP A 78 1.11 5.99 -10.65
CA TRP A 78 1.67 4.64 -10.69
C TRP A 78 2.42 4.32 -11.97
N ASP A 79 1.89 4.70 -13.15
CA ASP A 79 2.53 4.51 -14.44
C ASP A 79 3.86 5.28 -14.56
N GLU A 80 3.88 6.53 -14.11
CA GLU A 80 5.10 7.33 -14.04
C GLU A 80 6.10 6.75 -13.05
N PHE A 81 5.63 6.27 -11.89
CA PHE A 81 6.46 5.65 -10.86
C PHE A 81 7.12 4.37 -11.39
N PHE A 82 6.33 3.45 -11.94
CA PHE A 82 6.86 2.21 -12.52
C PHE A 82 7.86 2.48 -13.64
N LYS A 83 7.56 3.45 -14.51
CA LYS A 83 8.45 3.86 -15.60
C LYS A 83 9.74 4.50 -15.11
N SER A 84 9.66 5.43 -14.15
CA SER A 84 10.80 6.19 -13.64
C SER A 84 11.82 5.30 -12.95
N TYR A 85 11.36 4.28 -12.25
CA TYR A 85 12.21 3.33 -11.52
C TYR A 85 12.41 2.00 -12.27
N ASN A 86 11.92 1.87 -13.51
CA ASN A 86 11.99 0.66 -14.32
C ASN A 86 11.48 -0.59 -13.59
N LEU A 87 10.38 -0.44 -12.86
CA LEU A 87 9.81 -1.51 -12.04
C LEU A 87 8.90 -2.41 -12.87
N LYS A 88 8.90 -3.71 -12.52
CA LYS A 88 7.91 -4.68 -13.00
C LYS A 88 6.82 -4.93 -11.96
N THR A 89 7.22 -4.88 -10.69
CA THR A 89 6.35 -5.09 -9.53
C THR A 89 6.77 -4.16 -8.40
N ILE A 90 5.84 -3.92 -7.48
CA ILE A 90 6.12 -3.44 -6.13
C ILE A 90 5.71 -4.53 -5.15
N SER A 91 6.36 -4.57 -3.99
CA SER A 91 6.03 -5.50 -2.91
C SER A 91 5.33 -4.75 -1.78
N ILE A 92 4.14 -5.23 -1.40
CA ILE A 92 3.41 -4.77 -0.22
C ILE A 92 3.70 -5.79 0.88
N PHE A 93 4.35 -5.36 1.96
CA PHE A 93 4.69 -6.19 3.11
C PHE A 93 3.72 -5.94 4.25
N LEU A 94 3.24 -7.03 4.84
CA LEU A 94 2.39 -7.00 6.04
C LEU A 94 3.11 -7.73 7.16
N LEU A 95 3.20 -7.10 8.33
CA LEU A 95 3.84 -7.62 9.53
C LEU A 95 2.87 -7.56 10.69
N ASP A 96 2.89 -8.57 11.56
CA ASP A 96 2.13 -8.51 12.80
C ASP A 96 2.68 -7.43 13.74
N SER A 97 1.79 -6.74 14.44
CA SER A 97 2.14 -5.74 15.43
C SER A 97 3.13 -6.26 16.48
N ASP A 98 2.90 -7.47 16.99
CA ASP A 98 3.76 -8.10 17.99
C ASP A 98 5.17 -8.36 17.46
N THR A 99 5.27 -8.77 16.18
CA THR A 99 6.56 -9.00 15.51
C THR A 99 7.35 -7.71 15.38
N VAL A 100 6.69 -6.61 14.98
CA VAL A 100 7.35 -5.30 14.84
C VAL A 100 7.80 -4.74 16.20
N GLN A 101 7.08 -5.04 17.26
CA GLN A 101 7.46 -4.62 18.62
C GLN A 101 8.58 -5.47 19.23
N ALA A 102 8.69 -6.75 18.84
CA ALA A 102 9.65 -7.70 19.39
C ALA A 102 11.03 -7.64 18.75
N TYR A 103 11.13 -7.15 17.50
CA TYR A 103 12.37 -7.20 16.71
C TYR A 103 12.70 -5.83 16.11
N ASP A 104 14.00 -5.53 16.04
CA ASP A 104 14.48 -4.37 15.29
C ASP A 104 14.34 -4.58 13.78
N ILE A 105 14.40 -3.48 13.02
CA ILE A 105 14.19 -3.50 11.57
C ILE A 105 15.23 -4.35 10.83
N GLN A 106 16.45 -4.45 11.34
CA GLN A 106 17.51 -5.24 10.72
C GLN A 106 17.17 -6.73 10.82
N THR A 107 16.79 -7.19 12.01
CA THR A 107 16.33 -8.57 12.27
C THR A 107 15.10 -8.91 11.43
N LEU A 108 14.13 -8.00 11.32
CA LEU A 108 12.94 -8.20 10.48
C LEU A 108 13.31 -8.45 9.01
N LYS A 109 14.31 -7.74 8.50
CA LYS A 109 14.80 -7.89 7.12
C LYS A 109 15.64 -9.16 6.92
N GLU A 110 16.61 -9.40 7.78
CA GLU A 110 17.56 -10.52 7.65
C GLU A 110 16.89 -11.88 7.85
N GLU A 111 15.98 -11.98 8.81
CA GLU A 111 15.26 -13.22 9.10
C GLU A 111 13.93 -13.34 8.34
N TYR A 112 13.59 -12.34 7.51
CA TYR A 112 12.36 -12.28 6.71
C TYR A 112 11.10 -12.51 7.55
N LYS A 113 11.02 -11.84 8.70
CA LYS A 113 9.91 -11.96 9.67
C LYS A 113 8.68 -11.17 9.20
N ILE A 114 8.11 -11.56 8.08
CA ILE A 114 6.89 -10.97 7.54
C ILE A 114 5.72 -11.95 7.68
N LYS A 115 4.51 -11.42 7.75
CA LYS A 115 3.28 -12.21 7.76
C LYS A 115 2.78 -12.52 6.36
N CYS A 116 2.83 -11.52 5.48
CA CYS A 116 2.43 -11.66 4.10
C CYS A 116 3.16 -10.65 3.22
N ARG A 117 3.37 -11.02 1.94
CA ARG A 117 3.85 -10.14 0.89
C ARG A 117 3.00 -10.30 -0.35
N TYR A 118 2.57 -9.19 -0.94
CA TYR A 118 1.95 -9.16 -2.26
C TYR A 118 2.91 -8.50 -3.24
N ASP A 119 3.31 -9.23 -4.30
CA ASP A 119 4.11 -8.69 -5.41
C ASP A 119 3.12 -8.26 -6.51
N VAL A 120 2.82 -6.97 -6.58
CA VAL A 120 1.76 -6.43 -7.44
C VAL A 120 2.35 -5.72 -8.65
N THR A 121 1.77 -5.98 -9.81
CA THR A 121 2.07 -5.30 -11.07
C THR A 121 1.21 -4.03 -11.23
N LEU A 122 1.54 -3.19 -12.20
CA LEU A 122 0.70 -2.05 -12.57
C LEU A 122 -0.72 -2.49 -12.96
N LYS A 123 -0.84 -3.65 -13.64
CA LYS A 123 -2.14 -4.24 -14.00
C LYS A 123 -2.95 -4.65 -12.77
N ASP A 124 -2.29 -5.20 -11.75
CA ASP A 124 -2.98 -5.59 -10.50
C ASP A 124 -3.48 -4.37 -9.74
N LEU A 125 -2.68 -3.29 -9.71
CA LEU A 125 -3.12 -2.01 -9.14
C LEU A 125 -4.40 -1.49 -9.79
N ASP A 126 -4.50 -1.59 -11.12
CA ASP A 126 -5.69 -1.21 -11.88
C ASP A 126 -6.89 -2.13 -11.57
N ILE A 127 -6.71 -3.45 -11.65
CA ILE A 127 -7.79 -4.43 -11.42
C ILE A 127 -8.37 -4.27 -10.03
N PHE A 128 -7.53 -4.16 -9.01
CA PHE A 128 -7.93 -4.06 -7.61
C PHE A 128 -8.18 -2.61 -7.16
N ARG A 129 -8.10 -1.62 -8.07
CA ARG A 129 -8.23 -0.19 -7.77
C ARG A 129 -7.37 0.20 -6.58
N CYS A 130 -6.12 -0.25 -6.60
CA CYS A 130 -5.14 -0.05 -5.54
C CYS A 130 -5.63 -0.49 -4.13
N THR A 131 -6.56 -1.45 -4.03
CA THR A 131 -7.11 -1.92 -2.76
C THR A 131 -6.86 -3.41 -2.58
N PHE A 132 -6.15 -3.79 -1.53
CA PHE A 132 -5.80 -5.17 -1.22
C PHE A 132 -6.31 -5.54 0.18
N THR A 133 -6.69 -6.79 0.37
CA THR A 133 -7.27 -7.27 1.63
C THR A 133 -6.32 -8.30 2.29
N TYR A 134 -6.25 -8.29 3.60
CA TYR A 134 -5.59 -9.34 4.37
C TYR A 134 -6.54 -9.91 5.42
N PRO A 135 -6.71 -11.25 5.52
CA PRO A 135 -6.22 -12.27 4.59
C PRO A 135 -6.68 -12.04 3.15
N PRO A 136 -5.93 -12.58 2.13
CA PRO A 136 -6.28 -12.37 0.73
C PRO A 136 -7.63 -12.99 0.39
N THR A 137 -8.41 -12.29 -0.44
CA THR A 137 -9.71 -12.79 -0.94
C THR A 137 -9.52 -13.70 -2.16
N PRO A 138 -10.54 -14.50 -2.55
CA PRO A 138 -10.47 -15.36 -3.73
C PRO A 138 -10.10 -14.63 -5.04
N GLU A 139 -10.51 -13.38 -5.18
CA GLU A 139 -10.18 -12.53 -6.34
C GLU A 139 -8.69 -12.24 -6.44
N MET A 140 -7.96 -12.30 -5.32
CA MET A 140 -6.52 -12.06 -5.24
C MET A 140 -5.67 -13.32 -5.51
N ARG A 141 -6.29 -14.45 -5.86
CA ARG A 141 -5.63 -15.75 -6.10
C ARG A 141 -4.46 -15.68 -7.08
N ASP A 142 -4.59 -14.87 -8.12
CA ASP A 142 -3.59 -14.75 -9.18
C ASP A 142 -2.47 -13.74 -8.87
N ILE A 143 -2.57 -13.02 -7.76
CA ILE A 143 -1.49 -12.15 -7.30
C ILE A 143 -0.36 -13.03 -6.79
N LYS A 144 0.87 -12.78 -7.27
CA LYS A 144 2.04 -13.42 -6.69
C LYS A 144 2.21 -12.97 -5.24
N MET A 145 2.21 -13.92 -4.31
CA MET A 145 2.29 -13.62 -2.88
C MET A 145 3.12 -14.64 -2.10
N TRP A 146 3.53 -14.23 -0.91
CA TRP A 146 4.14 -15.09 0.10
C TRP A 146 3.42 -14.87 1.46
N PRO A 147 3.02 -15.93 2.19
CA PRO A 147 2.95 -17.30 1.69
C PRO A 147 2.00 -17.41 0.48
N PRO A 148 2.09 -18.52 -0.32
CA PRO A 148 1.22 -18.72 -1.48
C PRO A 148 -0.26 -18.68 -1.10
N TYR A 149 -1.12 -18.23 -2.02
CA TYR A 149 -2.56 -18.10 -1.78
C TYR A 149 -3.19 -19.36 -1.22
N SER A 150 -2.76 -20.55 -1.67
CA SER A 150 -3.24 -21.86 -1.17
C SER A 150 -3.09 -22.04 0.35
N THR A 151 -2.22 -21.28 1.00
CA THR A 151 -2.08 -21.29 2.47
C THR A 151 -3.29 -20.69 3.18
N PHE A 152 -4.05 -19.85 2.49
CA PHE A 152 -5.24 -19.16 3.01
C PHE A 152 -6.55 -19.87 2.63
N GLU A 153 -6.52 -20.82 1.70
CA GLU A 153 -7.68 -21.65 1.35
C GLU A 153 -8.01 -22.58 2.52
N LYS A 154 -9.22 -22.44 3.08
CA LYS A 154 -9.75 -23.32 4.12
C LYS A 154 -10.77 -24.28 3.55
#